data_ec4e5cd94778f8387eb939cbbef4f71c
#
_entry.id   ec4e5cd94778f8387eb939cbbef4f71c
#
_cell.length_a   1.000
_cell.length_b   1.000
_cell.length_c   1.000
_cell.angle_alpha   90.00
_cell.angle_beta   90.00
_cell.angle_gamma   90.00
#
_symmetry.space_group_name_H-M   'P 1'
#
loop_
_entity.id
_entity.type
_entity.pdbx_description
1 polymer ?
#
loop_
_entity_poly.entity_id
_entity_poly.type
_entity_poly.pdbx_seq_one_letter_code
_entity_poly.pdbx_strand_id
1 'polypeptide(L)'
;MAQGRHFERLYGALKAGEITRREFGLRAMAMGMSAATVAFVVNSLDFKGTSAQTPEADSSSSMVGTRPEVGMENVTRGEGGELKLLLWQMVTVLNPHNSTGTKDYLGASLMIEPLLYFTPDSTLTPALAAEVPTISNGGLAEDLTSVTYKLKEGVVWSDGEPFTANDVKFTFEWVTNETNAAINFENYANVDSVEVIDDLTAKVNFKTPTLAWYIPFVGTFGGSILPGHIWNFDATDTGPTDAFRTAPVGTGPYKLTSFSEGVEVLYEINELYREENKPYFSTVSITGGSGSADGVARAVLQTGEADYGWNMQVSPDAINDMLSSGLGSIMATAGTSTESIYINFADPNTEVEGGERASLTVPHPSLSDLAVRKAMSFAIDRDTIANEFYGNGQLAAWRYLVGIPLYDNDNLPYSYDPDMANQLLDEAGWTMDGNTRSKDGVELSYLYQTSINPVRQDTQAVVQSNLADVGIEVELKSTDATIYFDSGVGNDQNISHFYADLEMFTTGPSSIFPTDYLNNFYAGEDNRNIAQMANDWSGGNRARYVNPEFDAAFDEARNSTDVEVATAAIIRCSDILTDDAAVLPLVARAALVSAVANTLFPDNIALGPWEGDFWNIANWRRA
;
A
#
# COMPACT_ATOMS: atom_id res chain seq x y z
N MET A 1 25.50 -11.29 19.77
CA MET A 1 25.75 -10.34 20.90
C MET A 1 26.91 -9.35 20.69
N ALA A 2 28.00 -9.66 20.03
CA ALA A 2 29.10 -8.69 19.79
C ALA A 2 28.82 -7.76 18.59
N GLN A 3 28.22 -8.26 17.51
CA GLN A 3 27.91 -7.50 16.30
C GLN A 3 26.81 -6.44 16.51
N GLY A 4 25.75 -6.77 17.25
CA GLY A 4 24.67 -5.83 17.53
C GLY A 4 25.15 -4.59 18.31
N ARG A 5 25.96 -4.79 19.34
CA ARG A 5 26.57 -3.67 20.13
C ARG A 5 27.53 -2.81 19.32
N HIS A 6 28.18 -3.36 18.29
CA HIS A 6 29.03 -2.57 17.38
C HIS A 6 28.19 -1.74 16.41
N PHE A 7 27.09 -2.27 15.92
CA PHE A 7 26.15 -1.55 15.08
C PHE A 7 25.48 -0.40 15.84
N GLU A 8 24.97 -0.63 17.05
CA GLU A 8 24.38 0.42 17.88
C GLU A 8 25.35 1.59 18.15
N ARG A 9 26.65 1.29 18.39
CA ARG A 9 27.66 2.34 18.53
C ARG A 9 27.89 3.11 17.23
N LEU A 10 27.93 2.41 16.10
CA LEU A 10 28.13 3.01 14.79
C LEU A 10 26.94 3.88 14.40
N TYR A 11 25.73 3.39 14.67
CA TYR A 11 24.47 4.12 14.47
C TYR A 11 24.37 5.34 15.40
N GLY A 12 24.73 5.19 16.66
CA GLY A 12 24.80 6.29 17.61
C GLY A 12 25.78 7.39 17.17
N ALA A 13 26.96 7.03 16.66
CA ALA A 13 27.95 7.98 16.15
C ALA A 13 27.46 8.72 14.89
N LEU A 14 26.71 8.04 14.00
CA LEU A 14 26.08 8.68 12.86
C LEU A 14 24.99 9.66 13.31
N LYS A 15 24.13 9.25 14.25
CA LYS A 15 23.05 10.07 14.81
C LYS A 15 23.58 11.30 15.57
N ALA A 16 24.77 11.18 16.19
CA ALA A 16 25.47 12.28 16.87
C ALA A 16 26.27 13.19 15.91
N GLY A 17 26.33 12.87 14.62
CA GLY A 17 27.13 13.62 13.65
C GLY A 17 28.64 13.44 13.78
N GLU A 18 29.08 12.44 14.53
CA GLU A 18 30.49 12.12 14.76
C GLU A 18 31.14 11.41 13.57
N ILE A 19 30.35 10.78 12.72
CA ILE A 19 30.78 10.17 11.46
C ILE A 19 29.84 10.56 10.33
N THR A 20 30.38 10.60 9.10
CA THR A 20 29.60 10.89 7.90
C THR A 20 28.80 9.66 7.45
N ARG A 21 27.72 9.88 6.65
CA ARG A 21 26.95 8.81 6.03
C ARG A 21 27.81 7.83 5.24
N ARG A 22 28.81 8.34 4.51
CA ARG A 22 29.76 7.54 3.75
C ARG A 22 30.61 6.65 4.66
N GLU A 23 31.10 7.18 5.78
CA GLU A 23 31.87 6.41 6.75
C GLU A 23 31.01 5.37 7.47
N PHE A 24 29.77 5.71 7.80
CA PHE A 24 28.81 4.75 8.33
C PHE A 24 28.58 3.61 7.34
N GLY A 25 28.29 3.95 6.08
CA GLY A 25 28.04 2.96 5.02
C GLY A 25 29.20 1.98 4.83
N LEU A 26 30.42 2.50 4.73
CA LEU A 26 31.63 1.67 4.58
C LEU A 26 31.86 0.76 5.79
N ARG A 27 31.64 1.25 7.02
CA ARG A 27 31.85 0.47 8.25
C ARG A 27 30.72 -0.56 8.47
N ALA A 28 29.48 -0.22 8.13
CA ALA A 28 28.35 -1.13 8.22
C ALA A 28 28.46 -2.28 7.19
N MET A 29 28.86 -1.97 5.95
CA MET A 29 29.15 -3.00 4.94
C MET A 29 30.34 -3.90 5.35
N ALA A 30 31.38 -3.34 5.96
CA ALA A 30 32.50 -4.11 6.48
C ALA A 30 32.09 -5.05 7.64
N MET A 31 30.96 -4.80 8.29
CA MET A 31 30.34 -5.68 9.30
C MET A 31 29.34 -6.68 8.68
N GLY A 32 29.24 -6.75 7.36
CA GLY A 32 28.39 -7.72 6.66
C GLY A 32 26.97 -7.25 6.36
N MET A 33 26.68 -5.95 6.53
CA MET A 33 25.37 -5.39 6.14
C MET A 33 25.30 -5.19 4.63
N SER A 34 24.14 -5.46 4.05
CA SER A 34 23.91 -5.18 2.63
C SER A 34 23.87 -3.67 2.34
N ALA A 35 24.23 -3.28 1.12
CA ALA A 35 24.16 -1.88 0.70
C ALA A 35 22.73 -1.31 0.82
N ALA A 36 21.71 -2.14 0.61
CA ALA A 36 20.30 -1.76 0.77
C ALA A 36 19.94 -1.45 2.23
N THR A 37 20.40 -2.29 3.17
CA THR A 37 20.18 -2.06 4.61
C THR A 37 20.91 -0.80 5.09
N VAL A 38 22.11 -0.56 4.55
CA VAL A 38 22.89 0.65 4.86
C VAL A 38 22.20 1.91 4.32
N ALA A 39 21.70 1.86 3.09
CA ALA A 39 20.97 2.96 2.48
C ALA A 39 19.67 3.26 3.26
N PHE A 40 18.94 2.24 3.68
CA PHE A 40 17.75 2.38 4.52
C PHE A 40 18.05 3.09 5.84
N VAL A 41 19.08 2.64 6.59
CA VAL A 41 19.46 3.24 7.86
C VAL A 41 19.96 4.68 7.70
N VAL A 42 20.69 4.97 6.62
CA VAL A 42 21.19 6.33 6.34
C VAL A 42 20.06 7.28 5.97
N ASN A 43 19.09 6.82 5.19
CA ASN A 43 17.93 7.61 4.76
C ASN A 43 16.94 7.83 5.92
N SER A 44 16.80 6.88 6.84
CA SER A 44 15.94 7.02 8.03
C SER A 44 16.40 8.10 9.02
N LEU A 45 17.63 8.60 8.90
CA LEU A 45 18.18 9.64 9.79
C LEU A 45 17.97 11.08 9.27
N ASP A 46 17.48 11.27 8.06
CA ASP A 46 17.27 12.62 7.49
C ASP A 46 16.02 13.35 8.02
N PHE A 47 15.16 12.67 8.76
CA PHE A 47 13.93 13.28 9.29
C PHE A 47 14.05 14.01 10.63
N LYS A 48 15.26 14.20 11.19
CA LYS A 48 15.47 15.10 12.34
C LYS A 48 16.22 16.37 11.90
N GLY A 49 15.50 17.22 11.18
CA GLY A 49 15.91 18.62 10.93
C GLY A 49 16.02 19.38 12.24
N THR A 50 17.16 20.05 12.42
CA THR A 50 17.42 21.03 13.47
C THR A 50 16.32 22.09 13.51
N SER A 51 15.68 22.26 14.67
CA SER A 51 14.74 23.34 14.95
C SER A 51 15.41 24.71 14.76
N ALA A 52 15.15 25.31 13.60
CA ALA A 52 15.23 26.76 13.46
C ALA A 52 13.79 27.26 13.41
N GLN A 53 13.42 28.16 14.31
CA GLN A 53 12.14 28.87 14.28
C GLN A 53 12.01 29.55 12.91
N THR A 54 11.09 29.06 12.10
CA THR A 54 10.63 29.68 10.85
C THR A 54 9.13 29.96 10.98
N PRO A 55 8.58 30.96 10.27
CA PRO A 55 7.15 31.30 10.32
C PRO A 55 6.31 30.08 9.93
N GLU A 56 5.05 30.03 10.38
CA GLU A 56 4.06 28.99 10.08
C GLU A 56 4.28 28.39 8.68
N ALA A 57 4.87 27.20 8.65
CA ALA A 57 5.14 26.50 7.40
C ALA A 57 3.80 25.92 6.92
N ASP A 58 3.39 26.28 5.72
CA ASP A 58 2.30 25.67 4.99
C ASP A 58 2.54 24.14 4.94
N SER A 59 1.77 23.39 5.71
CA SER A 59 1.89 21.94 5.81
C SER A 59 1.64 21.23 4.47
N SER A 60 0.93 21.86 3.51
CA SER A 60 0.75 21.33 2.16
C SER A 60 2.06 21.31 1.35
N SER A 61 3.03 22.17 1.69
CA SER A 61 4.36 22.18 1.04
C SER A 61 5.23 20.97 1.43
N SER A 62 4.96 20.31 2.54
CA SER A 62 5.66 19.09 2.96
C SER A 62 5.32 17.87 2.11
N MET A 63 4.21 17.92 1.35
CA MET A 63 3.79 16.86 0.42
C MET A 63 4.43 16.97 -0.97
N VAL A 64 5.29 17.93 -1.25
CA VAL A 64 5.91 18.11 -2.57
C VAL A 64 7.22 17.35 -2.68
N GLY A 65 7.25 16.35 -3.55
CA GLY A 65 8.40 15.50 -3.83
C GLY A 65 9.02 15.74 -5.20
N THR A 66 10.08 15.01 -5.49
CA THR A 66 10.78 15.07 -6.76
C THR A 66 10.78 13.70 -7.45
N ARG A 67 10.62 13.71 -8.77
CA ARG A 67 10.68 12.52 -9.62
C ARG A 67 12.14 12.08 -9.79
N PRO A 68 12.50 10.80 -9.53
CA PRO A 68 13.85 10.31 -9.79
C PRO A 68 14.19 10.32 -11.28
N GLU A 69 15.28 11.02 -11.66
CA GLU A 69 15.69 11.20 -13.06
C GLU A 69 17.22 11.30 -13.23
N VAL A 70 17.97 10.62 -12.38
CA VAL A 70 19.43 10.69 -12.33
C VAL A 70 20.07 10.34 -13.68
N GLY A 71 20.86 11.26 -14.22
CA GLY A 71 21.60 11.09 -15.47
C GLY A 71 20.77 11.21 -16.75
N MET A 72 19.47 11.57 -16.62
CA MET A 72 18.59 11.72 -17.80
C MET A 72 18.92 12.93 -18.67
N GLU A 73 19.63 13.93 -18.13
CA GLU A 73 20.10 15.09 -18.87
C GLU A 73 21.17 14.75 -19.93
N ASN A 74 21.76 13.55 -19.85
CA ASN A 74 22.84 13.10 -20.74
C ASN A 74 22.39 12.02 -21.77
N VAL A 75 21.11 11.63 -21.77
CA VAL A 75 20.60 10.60 -22.68
C VAL A 75 19.99 11.20 -23.94
N THR A 76 19.96 10.40 -25.00
CA THR A 76 19.25 10.71 -26.24
C THR A 76 17.99 9.85 -26.33
N ARG A 77 16.87 10.48 -26.69
CA ARG A 77 15.60 9.78 -26.90
C ARG A 77 15.79 8.58 -27.84
N GLY A 78 15.36 7.41 -27.39
CA GLY A 78 15.33 6.17 -28.19
C GLY A 78 16.66 5.45 -28.36
N GLU A 79 17.78 5.93 -27.79
CA GLU A 79 19.10 5.28 -28.00
C GLU A 79 19.24 3.94 -27.26
N GLY A 80 18.40 3.65 -26.27
CA GLY A 80 18.46 2.46 -25.43
C GLY A 80 17.94 1.17 -26.07
N GLY A 81 17.38 1.24 -27.27
CA GLY A 81 16.80 0.08 -27.94
C GLY A 81 15.51 -0.42 -27.26
N GLU A 82 15.30 -1.73 -27.25
CA GLU A 82 14.12 -2.35 -26.64
C GLU A 82 14.30 -2.50 -25.12
N LEU A 83 13.20 -2.24 -24.38
CA LEU A 83 13.02 -2.60 -22.97
C LEU A 83 12.04 -3.76 -22.87
N LYS A 84 12.46 -4.87 -22.26
CA LYS A 84 11.67 -6.10 -22.12
C LYS A 84 11.13 -6.26 -20.72
N LEU A 85 9.82 -6.16 -20.56
CA LEU A 85 9.10 -6.28 -19.29
C LEU A 85 8.32 -7.59 -19.29
N LEU A 86 8.45 -8.36 -18.22
CA LEU A 86 7.71 -9.61 -18.04
C LEU A 86 6.71 -9.51 -16.90
N LEU A 87 5.46 -9.87 -17.19
CA LEU A 87 4.39 -10.00 -16.21
C LEU A 87 3.89 -11.45 -16.23
N TRP A 88 3.86 -12.11 -15.07
CA TRP A 88 3.31 -13.48 -15.00
C TRP A 88 1.79 -13.52 -15.14
N GLN A 89 1.11 -12.40 -14.87
CA GLN A 89 -0.29 -12.14 -15.24
C GLN A 89 -0.31 -11.04 -16.31
N MET A 90 -0.89 -11.33 -17.46
CA MET A 90 -0.88 -10.38 -18.58
C MET A 90 -2.02 -9.37 -18.56
N VAL A 91 -1.75 -8.25 -19.22
CA VAL A 91 -2.69 -7.16 -19.46
C VAL A 91 -3.89 -7.65 -20.26
N THR A 92 -5.08 -7.28 -19.81
CA THR A 92 -6.34 -7.63 -20.47
C THR A 92 -7.16 -6.40 -20.90
N VAL A 93 -6.86 -5.25 -20.30
CA VAL A 93 -7.54 -3.98 -20.56
C VAL A 93 -6.56 -2.82 -20.42
N LEU A 94 -6.65 -1.81 -21.27
CA LEU A 94 -5.77 -0.63 -21.24
C LEU A 94 -6.48 0.65 -20.80
N ASN A 95 -7.78 0.61 -20.51
CA ASN A 95 -8.47 1.73 -19.85
C ASN A 95 -8.35 1.56 -18.32
N PRO A 96 -7.60 2.43 -17.61
CA PRO A 96 -7.38 2.28 -16.18
C PRO A 96 -8.66 2.40 -15.34
N HIS A 97 -9.68 3.11 -15.82
CA HIS A 97 -10.94 3.26 -15.09
C HIS A 97 -11.88 2.03 -15.21
N ASN A 98 -11.62 1.12 -16.14
CA ASN A 98 -12.35 -0.15 -16.27
C ASN A 98 -11.50 -1.36 -15.83
N SER A 99 -10.35 -1.15 -15.19
CA SER A 99 -9.39 -2.18 -14.87
C SER A 99 -9.47 -2.58 -13.40
N THR A 100 -9.50 -3.89 -13.12
CA THR A 100 -9.51 -4.43 -11.75
C THR A 100 -8.14 -4.97 -11.32
N GLY A 101 -7.19 -5.09 -12.23
CA GLY A 101 -5.89 -5.72 -11.98
C GLY A 101 -4.70 -4.77 -12.10
N THR A 102 -3.75 -4.86 -11.17
CA THR A 102 -2.50 -4.07 -11.23
C THR A 102 -1.79 -4.21 -12.58
N LYS A 103 -1.78 -5.39 -13.16
CA LYS A 103 -1.22 -5.67 -14.49
C LYS A 103 -1.75 -4.73 -15.60
N ASP A 104 -3.02 -4.38 -15.52
CA ASP A 104 -3.68 -3.52 -16.52
C ASP A 104 -3.28 -2.06 -16.31
N TYR A 105 -3.23 -1.60 -15.06
CA TYR A 105 -2.69 -0.27 -14.73
C TYR A 105 -1.24 -0.12 -15.19
N LEU A 106 -0.43 -1.17 -15.02
CA LEU A 106 0.96 -1.17 -15.52
C LEU A 106 1.01 -0.99 -17.04
N GLY A 107 0.18 -1.72 -17.79
CA GLY A 107 0.08 -1.55 -19.24
C GLY A 107 -0.37 -0.15 -19.65
N ALA A 108 -1.38 0.40 -18.99
CA ALA A 108 -1.92 1.72 -19.29
C ALA A 108 -0.94 2.87 -18.95
N SER A 109 -0.16 2.75 -17.86
CA SER A 109 0.70 3.81 -17.32
C SER A 109 1.83 4.27 -18.25
N LEU A 110 2.18 3.48 -19.27
CA LEU A 110 3.13 3.89 -20.30
C LEU A 110 2.56 4.99 -21.21
N MET A 111 1.23 5.08 -21.29
CA MET A 111 0.51 5.94 -22.24
C MET A 111 -0.35 7.00 -21.55
N ILE A 112 -1.05 6.64 -20.50
CA ILE A 112 -2.08 7.48 -19.87
C ILE A 112 -1.55 7.99 -18.53
N GLU A 113 -1.56 9.32 -18.36
CA GLU A 113 -0.97 9.97 -17.20
C GLU A 113 -2.06 10.62 -16.31
N PRO A 114 -1.80 10.70 -14.97
CA PRO A 114 -2.61 11.50 -14.05
C PRO A 114 -2.17 12.98 -14.05
N LEU A 115 -2.80 13.81 -13.21
CA LEU A 115 -2.31 15.18 -12.96
C LEU A 115 -1.05 15.18 -12.11
N LEU A 116 -0.97 14.33 -11.09
CA LEU A 116 0.17 14.17 -10.19
C LEU A 116 0.47 12.69 -9.98
N TYR A 117 1.73 12.37 -9.72
CA TYR A 117 2.16 11.06 -9.24
C TYR A 117 2.51 11.09 -7.77
N PHE A 118 2.44 9.95 -7.11
CA PHE A 118 3.09 9.72 -5.82
C PHE A 118 4.55 9.32 -6.03
N THR A 119 5.42 9.85 -5.20
CA THR A 119 6.82 9.42 -5.12
C THR A 119 6.96 8.24 -4.14
N PRO A 120 8.08 7.50 -4.15
CA PRO A 120 8.28 6.37 -3.24
C PRO A 120 8.19 6.72 -1.75
N ASP A 121 8.45 7.97 -1.37
CA ASP A 121 8.33 8.49 -0.01
C ASP A 121 6.94 9.06 0.30
N SER A 122 5.95 8.75 -0.54
CA SER A 122 4.55 9.16 -0.36
C SER A 122 4.31 10.66 -0.49
N THR A 123 5.19 11.40 -1.15
CA THR A 123 4.96 12.80 -1.53
C THR A 123 4.39 12.89 -2.96
N LEU A 124 4.01 14.09 -3.40
CA LEU A 124 3.40 14.31 -4.73
C LEU A 124 4.39 14.99 -5.67
N THR A 125 4.37 14.60 -6.94
CA THR A 125 5.18 15.22 -8.00
C THR A 125 4.33 15.46 -9.26
N PRO A 126 4.58 16.58 -10.01
CA PRO A 126 3.79 16.90 -11.18
C PRO A 126 3.92 15.90 -12.35
N ALA A 127 2.78 15.46 -12.89
CA ALA A 127 2.67 14.74 -14.16
C ALA A 127 2.13 15.65 -15.27
N LEU A 128 0.83 15.77 -15.41
CA LEU A 128 0.17 16.72 -16.33
C LEU A 128 -0.07 18.09 -15.69
N ALA A 129 -0.13 18.18 -14.36
CA ALA A 129 -0.12 19.47 -13.68
C ALA A 129 1.26 20.15 -13.79
N ALA A 130 1.29 21.47 -13.82
CA ALA A 130 2.52 22.27 -13.88
C ALA A 130 3.24 22.30 -12.52
N GLU A 131 2.49 22.24 -11.43
CA GLU A 131 2.96 22.26 -10.05
C GLU A 131 2.03 21.44 -9.16
N VAL A 132 2.50 21.05 -7.97
CA VAL A 132 1.64 20.49 -6.93
C VAL A 132 0.83 21.63 -6.31
N PRO A 133 -0.51 21.55 -6.25
CA PRO A 133 -1.33 22.54 -5.57
C PRO A 133 -1.03 22.57 -4.08
N THR A 134 -0.81 23.78 -3.54
CA THR A 134 -0.59 24.05 -2.11
C THR A 134 -1.40 25.27 -1.69
N ILE A 135 -1.57 25.46 -0.38
CA ILE A 135 -2.18 26.69 0.15
C ILE A 135 -1.29 27.90 -0.22
N SER A 136 0.03 27.78 -0.11
CA SER A 136 0.97 28.86 -0.36
C SER A 136 1.03 29.34 -1.82
N ASN A 137 0.82 28.42 -2.80
CA ASN A 137 0.74 28.83 -4.22
C ASN A 137 -0.70 29.15 -4.68
N GLY A 138 -1.68 29.08 -3.77
CA GLY A 138 -3.09 29.35 -4.04
C GLY A 138 -3.79 28.24 -4.83
N GLY A 139 -3.14 27.10 -5.04
CA GLY A 139 -3.72 25.94 -5.71
C GLY A 139 -4.68 25.16 -4.82
N LEU A 140 -4.48 25.16 -3.50
CA LEU A 140 -5.37 24.54 -2.53
C LEU A 140 -6.06 25.64 -1.71
N ALA A 141 -7.39 25.57 -1.59
CA ALA A 141 -8.14 26.51 -0.77
C ALA A 141 -7.82 26.29 0.74
N GLU A 142 -7.69 27.38 1.51
CA GLU A 142 -7.40 27.32 2.97
C GLU A 142 -8.45 26.51 3.75
N ASP A 143 -9.70 26.53 3.30
CA ASP A 143 -10.81 25.78 3.89
C ASP A 143 -10.97 24.36 3.32
N LEU A 144 -10.04 23.93 2.46
CA LEU A 144 -10.02 22.61 1.82
C LEU A 144 -11.29 22.23 1.05
N THR A 145 -12.08 23.21 0.63
CA THR A 145 -13.31 23.02 -0.17
C THR A 145 -13.03 22.90 -1.66
N SER A 146 -11.83 23.24 -2.12
CA SER A 146 -11.47 23.14 -3.54
C SER A 146 -9.97 23.07 -3.77
N VAL A 147 -9.59 22.44 -4.89
CA VAL A 147 -8.22 22.46 -5.43
C VAL A 147 -8.23 22.95 -6.86
N THR A 148 -7.27 23.80 -7.21
CA THR A 148 -7.08 24.36 -8.55
C THR A 148 -5.77 23.82 -9.13
N TYR A 149 -5.88 23.08 -10.23
CA TYR A 149 -4.75 22.56 -10.97
C TYR A 149 -4.43 23.48 -12.13
N LYS A 150 -3.18 23.94 -12.20
CA LYS A 150 -2.58 24.53 -13.40
C LYS A 150 -1.97 23.40 -14.22
N LEU A 151 -2.31 23.32 -15.49
CA LEU A 151 -1.84 22.28 -16.40
C LEU A 151 -0.56 22.72 -17.11
N LYS A 152 0.26 21.75 -17.51
CA LYS A 152 1.46 22.04 -18.33
C LYS A 152 1.08 22.53 -19.71
N GLU A 153 1.76 23.58 -20.17
CA GLU A 153 1.59 24.13 -21.50
C GLU A 153 2.13 23.18 -22.58
N GLY A 154 1.48 23.17 -23.74
CA GLY A 154 1.95 22.46 -24.94
C GLY A 154 1.86 20.94 -24.87
N VAL A 155 1.18 20.36 -23.89
CA VAL A 155 0.90 18.93 -23.84
C VAL A 155 -0.14 18.58 -24.90
N VAL A 156 0.14 17.54 -25.67
CA VAL A 156 -0.78 17.00 -26.69
C VAL A 156 -0.97 15.49 -26.48
N TRP A 157 -2.09 14.99 -26.89
CA TRP A 157 -2.35 13.56 -26.98
C TRP A 157 -1.54 12.93 -28.13
N SER A 158 -1.35 11.62 -28.12
CA SER A 158 -0.54 10.90 -29.11
C SER A 158 -1.12 10.94 -30.54
N ASP A 159 -2.36 11.37 -30.71
CA ASP A 159 -3.01 11.64 -32.01
C ASP A 159 -2.88 13.12 -32.44
N GLY A 160 -2.31 13.99 -31.62
CA GLY A 160 -2.01 15.39 -31.90
C GLY A 160 -3.04 16.40 -31.39
N GLU A 161 -4.16 15.95 -30.81
CA GLU A 161 -5.11 16.87 -30.17
C GLU A 161 -4.54 17.47 -28.87
N PRO A 162 -4.86 18.74 -28.55
CA PRO A 162 -4.34 19.38 -27.32
C PRO A 162 -4.97 18.78 -26.08
N PHE A 163 -4.14 18.60 -25.02
CA PHE A 163 -4.61 18.30 -23.68
C PHE A 163 -5.04 19.60 -22.98
N THR A 164 -6.22 19.61 -22.39
CA THR A 164 -6.81 20.80 -21.76
C THR A 164 -7.56 20.48 -20.45
N ALA A 165 -7.97 21.53 -19.74
CA ALA A 165 -8.84 21.42 -18.55
C ALA A 165 -10.21 20.77 -18.85
N ASN A 166 -10.65 20.76 -20.13
CA ASN A 166 -11.86 20.04 -20.53
C ASN A 166 -11.70 18.53 -20.40
N ASP A 167 -10.48 17.98 -20.59
CA ASP A 167 -10.22 16.55 -20.41
C ASP A 167 -10.30 16.16 -18.93
N VAL A 168 -9.86 17.04 -18.03
CA VAL A 168 -9.99 16.84 -16.56
C VAL A 168 -11.47 16.81 -16.16
N LYS A 169 -12.26 17.77 -16.66
CA LYS A 169 -13.70 17.82 -16.42
C LYS A 169 -14.40 16.58 -17.01
N PHE A 170 -14.07 16.24 -18.25
CA PHE A 170 -14.62 15.06 -18.92
C PHE A 170 -14.32 13.77 -18.14
N THR A 171 -13.09 13.61 -17.64
CA THR A 171 -12.69 12.43 -16.84
C THR A 171 -13.60 12.29 -15.62
N PHE A 172 -13.84 13.38 -14.87
CA PHE A 172 -14.75 13.37 -13.73
C PHE A 172 -16.18 12.95 -14.15
N GLU A 173 -16.73 13.59 -15.20
CA GLU A 173 -18.06 13.30 -15.69
C GLU A 173 -18.19 11.85 -16.19
N TRP A 174 -17.15 11.34 -16.84
CA TRP A 174 -17.12 9.98 -17.36
C TRP A 174 -17.05 8.94 -16.23
N VAL A 175 -16.14 9.14 -15.25
CA VAL A 175 -15.95 8.20 -14.13
C VAL A 175 -17.18 8.15 -13.22
N THR A 176 -17.85 9.28 -13.02
CA THR A 176 -19.05 9.35 -12.15
C THR A 176 -20.35 8.97 -12.86
N ASN A 177 -20.31 8.71 -14.16
CA ASN A 177 -21.47 8.22 -14.88
C ASN A 177 -21.56 6.68 -14.76
N GLU A 178 -22.57 6.19 -14.05
CA GLU A 178 -22.79 4.76 -13.78
C GLU A 178 -22.81 3.89 -15.05
N THR A 179 -23.23 4.44 -16.21
CA THR A 179 -23.27 3.69 -17.47
C THR A 179 -21.90 3.28 -17.99
N ASN A 180 -20.83 3.97 -17.58
CA ASN A 180 -19.44 3.68 -17.97
C ASN A 180 -18.78 2.60 -17.11
N ALA A 181 -19.46 2.17 -16.02
CA ALA A 181 -19.01 1.13 -15.12
C ALA A 181 -17.54 1.31 -14.66
N ALA A 182 -17.16 2.57 -14.33
CA ALA A 182 -15.85 2.86 -13.79
C ALA A 182 -15.71 2.26 -12.40
N ILE A 183 -14.64 1.47 -12.18
CA ILE A 183 -14.45 0.75 -10.92
C ILE A 183 -13.94 1.66 -9.79
N ASN A 184 -13.37 2.80 -10.13
CA ASN A 184 -12.77 3.77 -9.20
C ASN A 184 -13.65 5.01 -8.98
N PHE A 185 -14.95 4.91 -9.23
CA PHE A 185 -15.90 6.04 -9.06
C PHE A 185 -15.92 6.57 -7.62
N GLU A 186 -15.66 5.71 -6.61
CA GLU A 186 -15.60 6.11 -5.21
C GLU A 186 -14.47 7.13 -4.93
N ASN A 187 -13.38 7.12 -5.69
CA ASN A 187 -12.32 8.12 -5.58
C ASN A 187 -12.81 9.54 -5.90
N TYR A 188 -13.91 9.65 -6.62
CA TYR A 188 -14.55 10.89 -7.03
C TYR A 188 -15.82 11.22 -6.23
N ALA A 189 -16.18 10.39 -5.26
CA ALA A 189 -17.45 10.51 -4.54
C ALA A 189 -17.61 11.85 -3.79
N ASN A 190 -16.51 12.44 -3.28
CA ASN A 190 -16.52 13.74 -2.62
C ASN A 190 -16.40 14.93 -3.59
N VAL A 191 -16.17 14.70 -4.89
CA VAL A 191 -16.15 15.78 -5.87
C VAL A 191 -17.58 16.23 -6.15
N ASP A 192 -17.84 17.53 -6.03
CA ASP A 192 -19.12 18.16 -6.40
C ASP A 192 -19.12 18.53 -7.88
N SER A 193 -18.04 19.17 -8.32
CA SER A 193 -17.91 19.64 -9.70
C SER A 193 -16.47 19.89 -10.11
N VAL A 194 -16.19 19.84 -11.40
CA VAL A 194 -14.95 20.31 -12.03
C VAL A 194 -15.28 21.50 -12.93
N GLU A 195 -14.74 22.65 -12.59
CA GLU A 195 -14.89 23.92 -13.31
C GLU A 195 -13.68 24.15 -14.21
N VAL A 196 -13.92 24.40 -15.49
CA VAL A 196 -12.91 24.84 -16.45
C VAL A 196 -12.80 26.37 -16.36
N ILE A 197 -11.73 26.87 -15.76
CA ILE A 197 -11.48 28.33 -15.65
C ILE A 197 -10.96 28.87 -16.97
N ASP A 198 -10.02 28.15 -17.56
CA ASP A 198 -9.46 28.36 -18.89
C ASP A 198 -8.88 27.03 -19.41
N ASP A 199 -8.30 27.01 -20.61
CA ASP A 199 -7.78 25.78 -21.24
C ASP A 199 -6.71 25.07 -20.40
N LEU A 200 -5.99 25.79 -19.52
CA LEU A 200 -4.90 25.27 -18.71
C LEU A 200 -5.17 25.33 -17.20
N THR A 201 -6.42 25.62 -16.79
CA THR A 201 -6.78 25.75 -15.38
C THR A 201 -8.10 25.03 -15.08
N ALA A 202 -8.01 23.97 -14.30
CA ALA A 202 -9.15 23.21 -13.79
C ALA A 202 -9.30 23.39 -12.28
N LYS A 203 -10.52 23.72 -11.83
CA LYS A 203 -10.84 23.80 -10.40
C LYS A 203 -11.79 22.68 -10.01
N VAL A 204 -11.38 21.88 -9.05
CA VAL A 204 -12.17 20.79 -8.46
C VAL A 204 -12.81 21.30 -7.18
N ASN A 205 -14.12 21.29 -7.09
CA ASN A 205 -14.87 21.67 -5.90
C ASN A 205 -15.33 20.40 -5.18
N PHE A 206 -15.21 20.36 -3.85
CA PHE A 206 -15.60 19.23 -3.03
C PHE A 206 -16.95 19.47 -2.34
N LYS A 207 -17.73 18.40 -2.15
CA LYS A 207 -19.00 18.42 -1.39
C LYS A 207 -18.79 18.77 0.07
N THR A 208 -17.67 18.31 0.63
CA THR A 208 -17.21 18.59 2.00
C THR A 208 -15.72 18.89 1.99
N PRO A 209 -15.21 19.76 2.89
CA PRO A 209 -13.78 19.97 3.04
C PRO A 209 -13.03 18.65 3.24
N THR A 210 -11.85 18.51 2.62
CA THR A 210 -11.10 17.25 2.67
C THR A 210 -9.59 17.44 2.60
N LEU A 211 -8.85 16.78 3.49
CA LEU A 211 -7.41 16.63 3.41
C LEU A 211 -6.98 15.68 2.29
N ALA A 212 -7.89 14.82 1.84
CA ALA A 212 -7.68 13.87 0.75
C ALA A 212 -7.99 14.46 -0.63
N TRP A 213 -7.79 15.77 -0.81
CA TRP A 213 -8.04 16.52 -2.05
C TRP A 213 -7.34 15.94 -3.28
N TYR A 214 -6.25 15.21 -3.07
CA TYR A 214 -5.43 14.61 -4.12
C TYR A 214 -5.99 13.29 -4.66
N ILE A 215 -6.89 12.61 -3.97
CA ILE A 215 -7.41 11.29 -4.41
C ILE A 215 -7.94 11.30 -5.85
N PRO A 216 -8.78 12.26 -6.27
CA PRO A 216 -9.14 12.40 -7.67
C PRO A 216 -7.95 12.90 -8.49
N PHE A 217 -7.75 12.36 -9.68
CA PHE A 217 -6.74 12.79 -10.66
C PHE A 217 -5.27 12.58 -10.28
N VAL A 218 -4.99 11.80 -9.24
CA VAL A 218 -3.62 11.51 -8.78
C VAL A 218 -3.35 10.01 -8.80
N GLY A 219 -2.12 9.64 -9.20
CA GLY A 219 -1.67 8.25 -9.26
C GLY A 219 -2.21 7.44 -10.43
N THR A 220 -1.50 6.38 -10.76
CA THR A 220 -1.81 5.51 -11.89
C THR A 220 -3.03 4.61 -11.67
N PHE A 221 -3.41 4.37 -10.40
CA PHE A 221 -4.49 3.43 -10.05
C PHE A 221 -5.90 4.03 -10.09
N GLY A 222 -6.04 5.33 -10.28
CA GLY A 222 -7.37 5.92 -10.28
C GLY A 222 -7.45 7.35 -10.77
N GLY A 223 -6.31 8.02 -10.91
CA GLY A 223 -6.25 9.44 -11.28
C GLY A 223 -5.94 9.73 -12.75
N SER A 224 -5.83 8.72 -13.59
CA SER A 224 -5.50 8.87 -15.02
C SER A 224 -6.51 9.72 -15.78
N ILE A 225 -6.04 10.62 -16.66
CA ILE A 225 -6.91 11.50 -17.43
C ILE A 225 -7.30 10.85 -18.75
N LEU A 226 -8.59 10.97 -19.11
CA LEU A 226 -9.13 10.46 -20.37
C LEU A 226 -9.16 11.53 -21.46
N PRO A 227 -8.87 11.18 -22.74
CA PRO A 227 -8.94 12.10 -23.88
C PRO A 227 -10.41 12.39 -24.27
N GLY A 228 -10.98 13.47 -23.74
CA GLY A 228 -12.39 13.81 -23.91
C GLY A 228 -12.83 13.90 -25.38
N HIS A 229 -11.93 14.32 -26.27
CA HIS A 229 -12.20 14.43 -27.70
C HIS A 229 -12.58 13.10 -28.38
N ILE A 230 -12.11 11.95 -27.86
CA ILE A 230 -12.50 10.61 -28.36
C ILE A 230 -14.02 10.37 -28.19
N TRP A 231 -14.61 10.95 -27.16
CA TRP A 231 -16.05 10.91 -26.87
C TRP A 231 -16.79 12.21 -27.28
N ASN A 232 -16.14 13.10 -28.03
CA ASN A 232 -16.66 14.44 -28.31
C ASN A 232 -17.10 15.19 -27.03
N PHE A 233 -16.43 14.91 -25.92
CA PHE A 233 -16.74 15.42 -24.56
C PHE A 233 -18.16 15.09 -24.09
N ASP A 234 -18.76 14.01 -24.59
CA ASP A 234 -20.02 13.45 -24.11
C ASP A 234 -19.78 12.21 -23.26
N ALA A 235 -19.78 12.39 -21.94
CA ALA A 235 -19.57 11.33 -20.96
C ALA A 235 -20.71 10.27 -20.92
N THR A 236 -21.81 10.52 -21.63
CA THR A 236 -22.94 9.58 -21.78
C THR A 236 -22.79 8.66 -22.98
N ASP A 237 -21.88 8.99 -23.91
CA ASP A 237 -21.59 8.15 -25.08
C ASP A 237 -20.71 6.97 -24.69
N THR A 238 -21.25 5.77 -24.66
CA THR A 238 -20.51 4.53 -24.36
C THR A 238 -19.84 3.92 -25.60
N GLY A 239 -20.14 4.42 -26.81
CA GLY A 239 -19.66 3.84 -28.06
C GLY A 239 -18.13 3.73 -28.18
N PRO A 240 -17.33 4.76 -27.83
CA PRO A 240 -15.88 4.69 -27.90
C PRO A 240 -15.21 3.81 -26.85
N THR A 241 -15.90 3.49 -25.75
CA THR A 241 -15.30 2.83 -24.56
C THR A 241 -14.65 1.50 -24.87
N ASP A 242 -15.30 0.63 -25.66
CA ASP A 242 -14.74 -0.68 -25.99
C ASP A 242 -13.48 -0.57 -26.87
N ALA A 243 -13.45 0.37 -27.80
CA ALA A 243 -12.27 0.63 -28.62
C ALA A 243 -11.12 1.19 -27.78
N PHE A 244 -11.41 2.11 -26.86
CA PHE A 244 -10.42 2.71 -25.97
C PHE A 244 -9.79 1.69 -25.01
N ARG A 245 -10.52 0.67 -24.59
CA ARG A 245 -9.99 -0.42 -23.73
C ARG A 245 -8.85 -1.20 -24.36
N THR A 246 -8.74 -1.20 -25.70
CA THR A 246 -7.74 -1.98 -26.44
C THR A 246 -6.81 -1.14 -27.30
N ALA A 247 -7.15 0.11 -27.56
CA ALA A 247 -6.40 1.05 -28.39
C ALA A 247 -6.48 2.48 -27.83
N PRO A 248 -5.98 2.72 -26.60
CA PRO A 248 -6.05 4.04 -25.99
C PRO A 248 -5.12 5.06 -26.65
N VAL A 249 -5.55 6.32 -26.59
CA VAL A 249 -4.75 7.51 -26.87
C VAL A 249 -4.27 8.08 -25.53
N GLY A 250 -3.02 8.50 -25.43
CA GLY A 250 -2.44 8.99 -24.18
C GLY A 250 -1.46 10.14 -24.38
N THR A 251 -1.06 10.77 -23.30
CA THR A 251 -0.06 11.87 -23.24
C THR A 251 1.33 11.39 -22.87
N GLY A 252 1.46 10.10 -22.48
CA GLY A 252 2.66 9.49 -21.91
C GLY A 252 3.81 9.31 -22.92
N PRO A 253 4.96 8.78 -22.42
CA PRO A 253 6.19 8.66 -23.20
C PRO A 253 6.10 7.64 -24.34
N TYR A 254 5.15 6.72 -24.29
CA TYR A 254 4.96 5.69 -25.29
C TYR A 254 3.54 5.72 -25.86
N LYS A 255 3.37 5.17 -27.06
CA LYS A 255 2.09 4.89 -27.70
C LYS A 255 2.02 3.42 -28.11
N LEU A 256 0.81 2.90 -28.19
CA LEU A 256 0.55 1.51 -28.53
C LEU A 256 0.87 1.21 -30.00
N THR A 257 1.55 0.11 -30.27
CA THR A 257 1.71 -0.45 -31.63
C THR A 257 0.97 -1.76 -31.83
N SER A 258 0.85 -2.57 -30.78
CA SER A 258 0.11 -3.82 -30.83
C SER A 258 -0.41 -4.18 -29.43
N PHE A 259 -1.64 -4.68 -29.37
CA PHE A 259 -2.24 -5.27 -28.19
C PHE A 259 -2.86 -6.61 -28.52
N SER A 260 -2.37 -7.65 -27.88
CA SER A 260 -2.91 -9.00 -27.95
C SER A 260 -3.30 -9.39 -26.52
N GLU A 261 -4.59 -9.32 -26.22
CA GLU A 261 -5.13 -9.53 -24.88
C GLU A 261 -4.60 -10.82 -24.25
N GLY A 262 -4.05 -10.70 -23.05
CA GLY A 262 -3.49 -11.83 -22.31
C GLY A 262 -2.17 -12.39 -22.84
N VAL A 263 -1.60 -11.82 -23.89
CA VAL A 263 -0.39 -12.34 -24.57
C VAL A 263 0.75 -11.33 -24.59
N GLU A 264 0.54 -10.17 -25.20
CA GLU A 264 1.56 -9.13 -25.34
C GLU A 264 0.98 -7.73 -25.51
N VAL A 265 1.76 -6.74 -25.11
CA VAL A 265 1.54 -5.33 -25.43
C VAL A 265 2.84 -4.74 -25.94
N LEU A 266 2.81 -4.15 -27.12
CA LEU A 266 3.98 -3.55 -27.75
C LEU A 266 3.80 -2.04 -27.88
N TYR A 267 4.87 -1.32 -27.55
CA TYR A 267 4.87 0.14 -27.56
C TYR A 267 6.07 0.67 -28.36
N GLU A 268 5.88 1.84 -28.95
CA GLU A 268 6.94 2.67 -29.50
C GLU A 268 6.93 4.05 -28.86
N ILE A 269 7.97 4.83 -29.08
CA ILE A 269 8.03 6.22 -28.58
C ILE A 269 6.82 7.01 -29.07
N ASN A 270 6.20 7.77 -28.16
CA ASN A 270 5.30 8.84 -28.52
C ASN A 270 6.16 10.06 -28.94
N GLU A 271 6.25 10.33 -30.25
CA GLU A 271 7.07 11.43 -30.78
C GLU A 271 6.57 12.81 -30.29
N LEU A 272 5.32 12.89 -29.85
CA LEU A 272 4.71 14.11 -29.30
C LEU A 272 4.93 14.25 -27.79
N TYR A 273 5.64 13.31 -27.16
CA TYR A 273 5.92 13.40 -25.73
C TYR A 273 6.74 14.66 -25.41
N ARG A 274 6.28 15.40 -24.43
CA ARG A 274 6.75 16.76 -24.07
C ARG A 274 8.21 16.89 -23.63
N GLU A 275 8.81 15.81 -23.11
CA GLU A 275 10.20 15.84 -22.60
C GLU A 275 11.17 15.40 -23.69
N GLU A 276 11.99 16.32 -24.22
CA GLU A 276 12.80 16.12 -25.43
C GLU A 276 13.78 14.96 -25.35
N ASN A 277 14.40 14.70 -24.19
CA ASN A 277 15.41 13.65 -24.01
C ASN A 277 14.82 12.28 -23.71
N LYS A 278 13.50 12.19 -23.51
CA LYS A 278 12.82 11.02 -22.98
C LYS A 278 11.75 10.51 -23.95
N PRO A 279 11.47 9.21 -23.90
CA PRO A 279 12.10 8.16 -23.12
C PRO A 279 13.43 7.70 -23.71
N TYR A 280 14.29 7.05 -22.90
CA TYR A 280 15.56 6.50 -23.36
C TYR A 280 15.40 5.27 -24.28
N PHE A 281 14.46 4.35 -23.96
CA PHE A 281 14.21 3.17 -24.77
C PHE A 281 13.33 3.52 -25.98
N SER A 282 13.67 2.96 -27.16
CA SER A 282 12.91 3.21 -28.40
C SER A 282 11.60 2.44 -28.46
N THR A 283 11.58 1.24 -27.88
CA THR A 283 10.40 0.36 -27.83
C THR A 283 10.31 -0.32 -26.48
N VAL A 284 9.10 -0.67 -26.08
CA VAL A 284 8.83 -1.48 -24.90
C VAL A 284 7.96 -2.66 -25.29
N SER A 285 8.33 -3.84 -24.81
CA SER A 285 7.47 -5.02 -24.89
C SER A 285 7.07 -5.47 -23.49
N ILE A 286 5.77 -5.64 -23.26
CA ILE A 286 5.23 -6.35 -22.11
C ILE A 286 4.77 -7.71 -22.61
N THR A 287 5.40 -8.76 -22.13
CA THR A 287 5.09 -10.14 -22.50
C THR A 287 5.03 -11.03 -21.25
N GLY A 288 4.57 -12.28 -21.40
CA GLY A 288 4.51 -13.22 -20.30
C GLY A 288 3.25 -14.06 -20.31
N GLY A 289 2.45 -13.98 -19.21
CA GLY A 289 1.20 -14.74 -19.10
C GLY A 289 1.38 -16.24 -18.88
N SER A 290 2.59 -16.69 -18.51
CA SER A 290 2.85 -18.09 -18.17
C SER A 290 2.15 -18.56 -16.89
N GLY A 291 1.57 -17.63 -16.13
CA GLY A 291 0.98 -17.90 -14.81
C GLY A 291 2.02 -18.25 -13.73
N SER A 292 3.32 -18.05 -14.01
CA SER A 292 4.41 -18.47 -13.13
C SER A 292 5.38 -17.31 -12.86
N ALA A 293 5.41 -16.84 -11.62
CA ALA A 293 6.40 -15.87 -11.15
C ALA A 293 7.84 -16.43 -11.21
N ASP A 294 8.04 -17.74 -10.97
CA ASP A 294 9.34 -18.41 -11.09
C ASP A 294 9.93 -18.28 -12.50
N GLY A 295 9.12 -18.45 -13.53
CA GLY A 295 9.56 -18.32 -14.93
C GLY A 295 10.03 -16.91 -15.24
N VAL A 296 9.29 -15.90 -14.76
CA VAL A 296 9.62 -14.49 -14.91
C VAL A 296 10.90 -14.14 -14.14
N ALA A 297 11.03 -14.55 -12.89
CA ALA A 297 12.22 -14.34 -12.08
C ALA A 297 13.46 -14.94 -12.76
N ARG A 298 13.35 -16.17 -13.26
CA ARG A 298 14.44 -16.88 -13.96
C ARG A 298 14.89 -16.13 -15.22
N ALA A 299 13.94 -15.62 -16.00
CA ALA A 299 14.25 -14.89 -17.24
C ALA A 299 15.07 -13.63 -16.97
N VAL A 300 14.85 -12.94 -15.85
CA VAL A 300 15.60 -11.73 -15.47
C VAL A 300 16.88 -12.09 -14.72
N LEU A 301 16.76 -12.90 -13.64
CA LEU A 301 17.85 -13.09 -12.68
C LEU A 301 18.86 -14.14 -13.12
N GLN A 302 18.45 -15.18 -13.91
CA GLN A 302 19.29 -16.32 -14.22
C GLN A 302 19.71 -16.40 -15.70
N THR A 303 18.81 -16.06 -16.65
CA THR A 303 19.12 -16.19 -18.09
C THR A 303 19.41 -14.85 -18.77
N GLY A 304 18.94 -13.72 -18.21
CA GLY A 304 19.12 -12.39 -18.79
C GLY A 304 18.30 -12.16 -20.07
N GLU A 305 17.20 -12.90 -20.27
CA GLU A 305 16.32 -12.78 -21.44
C GLU A 305 15.41 -11.56 -21.37
N ALA A 306 15.17 -11.02 -20.15
CA ALA A 306 14.35 -9.86 -19.91
C ALA A 306 15.04 -8.86 -18.99
N ASP A 307 14.58 -7.61 -19.03
CA ASP A 307 15.13 -6.51 -18.25
C ASP A 307 14.44 -6.33 -16.89
N TYR A 308 13.15 -6.66 -16.82
CA TYR A 308 12.33 -6.46 -15.61
C TYR A 308 11.27 -7.55 -15.49
N GLY A 309 11.06 -8.01 -14.27
CA GLY A 309 10.02 -8.98 -13.91
C GLY A 309 9.15 -8.48 -12.77
N TRP A 310 7.86 -8.41 -13.00
CA TRP A 310 6.88 -7.88 -12.07
C TRP A 310 6.40 -8.93 -11.06
N ASN A 311 6.29 -8.49 -9.78
CA ASN A 311 5.59 -9.16 -8.69
C ASN A 311 6.10 -10.59 -8.41
N MET A 312 7.33 -10.67 -7.89
CA MET A 312 8.01 -11.93 -7.61
C MET A 312 7.41 -12.65 -6.39
N GLN A 313 6.36 -13.43 -6.61
CA GLN A 313 5.81 -14.37 -5.65
C GLN A 313 6.55 -15.71 -5.75
N VAL A 314 7.81 -15.71 -5.35
CA VAL A 314 8.75 -16.84 -5.46
C VAL A 314 9.38 -17.06 -4.08
N SER A 315 9.61 -18.32 -3.71
CA SER A 315 10.21 -18.63 -2.41
C SER A 315 11.62 -18.01 -2.26
N PRO A 316 12.02 -17.60 -1.05
CA PRO A 316 13.32 -17.02 -0.80
C PRO A 316 14.49 -17.89 -1.29
N ASP A 317 14.42 -19.21 -1.11
CA ASP A 317 15.45 -20.14 -1.55
C ASP A 317 15.59 -20.15 -3.08
N ALA A 318 14.49 -20.18 -3.82
CA ALA A 318 14.51 -20.15 -5.28
C ALA A 318 15.05 -18.82 -5.82
N ILE A 319 14.71 -17.69 -5.19
CA ILE A 319 15.26 -16.38 -5.52
C ILE A 319 16.78 -16.35 -5.27
N ASN A 320 17.25 -16.83 -4.13
CA ASN A 320 18.68 -16.87 -3.79
C ASN A 320 19.48 -17.71 -4.78
N ASP A 321 18.94 -18.87 -5.21
CA ASP A 321 19.56 -19.69 -6.25
C ASP A 321 19.71 -18.91 -7.58
N MET A 322 18.65 -18.25 -8.03
CA MET A 322 18.67 -17.45 -9.27
C MET A 322 19.63 -16.26 -9.19
N LEU A 323 19.69 -15.57 -8.04
CA LEU A 323 20.61 -14.43 -7.80
C LEU A 323 22.09 -14.84 -7.88
N SER A 324 22.42 -16.12 -7.65
CA SER A 324 23.80 -16.62 -7.77
C SER A 324 24.39 -16.45 -9.17
N SER A 325 23.57 -16.27 -10.19
CA SER A 325 23.99 -16.00 -11.58
C SER A 325 24.56 -14.59 -11.77
N GLY A 326 24.27 -13.64 -10.88
CA GLY A 326 24.78 -12.27 -10.91
C GLY A 326 24.26 -11.40 -12.07
N LEU A 327 23.14 -11.79 -12.73
CA LEU A 327 22.59 -11.06 -13.87
C LEU A 327 21.57 -9.99 -13.48
N GLY A 328 21.02 -10.07 -12.27
CA GLY A 328 20.02 -9.14 -11.79
C GLY A 328 19.99 -9.07 -10.26
N SER A 329 19.07 -8.28 -9.74
CA SER A 329 18.80 -8.09 -8.32
C SER A 329 17.30 -8.09 -8.07
N ILE A 330 16.91 -8.24 -6.81
CA ILE A 330 15.53 -7.99 -6.35
C ILE A 330 15.44 -6.56 -5.85
N MET A 331 14.47 -5.83 -6.36
CA MET A 331 14.02 -4.57 -5.79
C MET A 331 12.72 -4.83 -5.03
N ALA A 332 12.69 -4.41 -3.78
CA ALA A 332 11.51 -4.47 -2.93
C ALA A 332 11.28 -3.11 -2.29
N THR A 333 10.03 -2.71 -2.18
CA THR A 333 9.67 -1.49 -1.46
C THR A 333 8.75 -1.82 -0.30
N ALA A 334 8.92 -1.09 0.80
CA ALA A 334 8.01 -1.19 1.93
C ALA A 334 6.58 -0.91 1.46
N GLY A 335 5.65 -1.76 1.88
CA GLY A 335 4.23 -1.56 1.63
C GLY A 335 3.55 -0.96 2.85
N THR A 336 2.29 -0.64 2.65
CA THR A 336 1.41 -0.09 3.69
C THR A 336 0.45 -1.13 4.25
N SER A 337 0.44 -2.33 3.65
CA SER A 337 -0.41 -3.44 4.09
C SER A 337 0.27 -4.27 5.17
N THR A 338 -0.52 -4.78 6.10
CA THR A 338 -0.05 -5.60 7.21
C THR A 338 -0.77 -6.95 7.22
N GLU A 339 -0.03 -8.05 7.25
CA GLU A 339 -0.58 -9.34 7.65
C GLU A 339 -0.77 -9.32 9.16
N SER A 340 -1.99 -9.50 9.62
CA SER A 340 -2.33 -9.34 11.04
C SER A 340 -3.27 -10.43 11.53
N ILE A 341 -3.15 -10.78 12.81
CA ILE A 341 -4.16 -11.56 13.52
C ILE A 341 -5.16 -10.57 14.12
N TYR A 342 -6.40 -10.67 13.68
CA TYR A 342 -7.54 -9.95 14.25
C TYR A 342 -8.10 -10.75 15.41
N ILE A 343 -8.49 -10.04 16.45
CA ILE A 343 -9.03 -10.60 17.71
C ILE A 343 -10.52 -10.36 17.72
N ASN A 344 -11.32 -11.38 17.99
CA ASN A 344 -12.74 -11.21 18.19
C ASN A 344 -13.03 -10.76 19.64
N PHE A 345 -13.55 -9.57 19.82
CA PHE A 345 -13.90 -9.03 21.14
C PHE A 345 -15.26 -9.52 21.65
N ALA A 346 -16.04 -10.20 20.80
CA ALA A 346 -17.29 -10.86 21.18
C ALA A 346 -17.11 -12.38 21.17
N ASP A 347 -17.86 -13.11 21.99
CA ASP A 347 -17.78 -14.57 22.07
C ASP A 347 -18.42 -15.25 20.85
N PRO A 348 -17.62 -15.91 19.98
CA PRO A 348 -18.16 -16.59 18.81
C PRO A 348 -18.83 -17.92 19.13
N ASN A 349 -18.70 -18.41 20.37
CA ASN A 349 -19.21 -19.70 20.81
C ASN A 349 -20.59 -19.60 21.49
N THR A 350 -21.00 -18.40 21.86
CA THR A 350 -22.31 -18.12 22.46
C THR A 350 -23.29 -17.60 21.41
N GLU A 351 -24.40 -18.29 21.23
CA GLU A 351 -25.52 -17.89 20.38
C GLU A 351 -26.55 -17.11 21.21
N VAL A 352 -26.93 -15.92 20.75
CA VAL A 352 -27.98 -15.10 21.35
C VAL A 352 -29.34 -15.33 20.69
N GLU A 353 -30.39 -14.71 21.24
CA GLU A 353 -31.75 -14.77 20.68
C GLU A 353 -31.72 -14.28 19.20
N GLY A 354 -32.23 -15.08 18.28
CA GLY A 354 -32.18 -14.81 16.84
C GLY A 354 -31.11 -15.60 16.08
N GLY A 355 -30.25 -16.34 16.76
CA GLY A 355 -29.23 -17.20 16.15
C GLY A 355 -27.91 -16.51 15.86
N GLU A 356 -27.73 -15.25 16.31
CA GLU A 356 -26.48 -14.51 16.14
C GLU A 356 -25.38 -15.04 17.07
N ARG A 357 -24.21 -15.29 16.52
CA ARG A 357 -22.97 -15.58 17.25
C ARG A 357 -22.04 -14.36 17.17
N ALA A 358 -21.02 -14.34 18.02
CA ALA A 358 -20.12 -13.19 18.12
C ALA A 358 -20.87 -11.86 18.27
N SER A 359 -21.95 -11.87 19.05
CA SER A 359 -22.77 -10.69 19.31
C SER A 359 -22.06 -9.73 20.25
N LEU A 360 -22.13 -8.42 19.96
CA LEU A 360 -21.57 -7.35 20.79
C LEU A 360 -22.10 -7.39 22.24
N THR A 361 -23.26 -8.01 22.47
CA THR A 361 -23.86 -8.15 23.81
C THR A 361 -23.17 -9.21 24.67
N VAL A 362 -22.31 -10.06 24.10
CA VAL A 362 -21.58 -11.13 24.78
C VAL A 362 -20.08 -10.93 24.58
N PRO A 363 -19.41 -10.20 25.48
CA PRO A 363 -17.95 -10.01 25.41
C PRO A 363 -17.20 -11.35 25.44
N HIS A 364 -16.10 -11.45 24.73
CA HIS A 364 -15.26 -12.65 24.72
C HIS A 364 -14.72 -12.94 26.14
N PRO A 365 -14.85 -14.19 26.65
CA PRO A 365 -14.57 -14.49 28.06
C PRO A 365 -13.11 -14.30 28.48
N SER A 366 -12.15 -14.44 27.57
CA SER A 366 -10.72 -14.30 27.85
C SER A 366 -10.04 -13.21 27.00
N LEU A 367 -10.40 -13.04 25.71
CA LEU A 367 -9.79 -12.04 24.85
C LEU A 367 -10.23 -10.59 25.20
N SER A 368 -11.24 -10.41 26.04
CA SER A 368 -11.54 -9.12 26.68
C SER A 368 -10.49 -8.69 27.72
N ASP A 369 -9.69 -9.65 28.26
CA ASP A 369 -8.61 -9.36 29.19
C ASP A 369 -7.38 -8.83 28.45
N LEU A 370 -6.98 -7.59 28.73
CA LEU A 370 -5.83 -6.93 28.10
C LEU A 370 -4.52 -7.69 28.34
N ALA A 371 -4.36 -8.34 29.48
CA ALA A 371 -3.14 -9.09 29.80
C ALA A 371 -2.96 -10.28 28.85
N VAL A 372 -4.06 -10.96 28.48
CA VAL A 372 -4.05 -12.07 27.51
C VAL A 372 -3.60 -11.58 26.13
N ARG A 373 -4.18 -10.49 25.63
CA ARG A 373 -3.82 -9.95 24.31
C ARG A 373 -2.36 -9.47 24.25
N LYS A 374 -1.91 -8.78 25.32
CA LYS A 374 -0.50 -8.36 25.43
C LYS A 374 0.46 -9.55 25.51
N ALA A 375 0.11 -10.56 26.28
CA ALA A 375 0.91 -11.79 26.35
C ALA A 375 1.02 -12.48 25.00
N MET A 376 -0.07 -12.57 24.23
CA MET A 376 -0.03 -13.08 22.86
C MET A 376 0.92 -12.25 21.98
N SER A 377 0.91 -10.92 22.12
CA SER A 377 1.81 -10.05 21.35
C SER A 377 3.29 -10.30 21.68
N PHE A 378 3.65 -10.52 22.95
CA PHE A 378 5.03 -10.85 23.37
C PHE A 378 5.43 -12.28 23.01
N ALA A 379 4.49 -13.23 22.96
CA ALA A 379 4.78 -14.63 22.68
C ALA A 379 5.11 -14.93 21.22
N ILE A 380 4.67 -14.10 20.24
CA ILE A 380 4.80 -14.39 18.81
C ILE A 380 6.14 -13.90 18.26
N ASP A 381 6.92 -14.83 17.66
CA ASP A 381 8.20 -14.56 16.98
C ASP A 381 7.96 -14.06 15.54
N ARG A 382 7.77 -12.76 15.41
CA ARG A 382 7.51 -12.10 14.13
C ARG A 382 8.71 -12.09 13.21
N ASP A 383 9.92 -12.04 13.76
CA ASP A 383 11.15 -12.02 12.96
C ASP A 383 11.34 -13.36 12.24
N THR A 384 11.12 -14.48 12.94
CA THR A 384 11.13 -15.81 12.30
C THR A 384 10.05 -15.90 11.23
N ILE A 385 8.81 -15.48 11.51
CA ILE A 385 7.71 -15.50 10.53
C ILE A 385 8.07 -14.68 9.28
N ALA A 386 8.52 -13.43 9.44
CA ALA A 386 8.83 -12.55 8.31
C ALA A 386 9.99 -13.08 7.47
N ASN A 387 11.07 -13.55 8.10
CA ASN A 387 12.28 -13.97 7.39
C ASN A 387 12.12 -15.32 6.69
N GLU A 388 11.48 -16.29 7.35
CA GLU A 388 11.41 -17.67 6.83
C GLU A 388 10.30 -17.84 5.78
N PHE A 389 9.17 -17.15 5.95
CA PHE A 389 8.00 -17.40 5.09
C PHE A 389 7.70 -16.29 4.10
N TYR A 390 7.95 -15.03 4.46
CA TYR A 390 7.63 -13.87 3.61
C TYR A 390 8.84 -13.38 2.80
N GLY A 391 10.05 -13.44 3.37
CA GLY A 391 11.29 -13.19 2.64
C GLY A 391 11.55 -11.72 2.30
N ASN A 392 12.21 -11.51 1.16
CA ASN A 392 12.79 -10.23 0.76
C ASN A 392 11.81 -9.04 0.81
N GLY A 393 12.24 -7.98 1.53
CA GLY A 393 11.50 -6.71 1.61
C GLY A 393 10.30 -6.73 2.55
N GLN A 394 10.03 -7.85 3.22
CA GLN A 394 8.94 -8.00 4.17
C GLN A 394 9.51 -8.07 5.58
N LEU A 395 9.02 -7.21 6.47
CA LEU A 395 9.59 -7.00 7.80
C LEU A 395 8.60 -7.39 8.88
N ALA A 396 9.10 -7.77 10.06
CA ALA A 396 8.27 -7.94 11.24
C ALA A 396 7.49 -6.64 11.53
N ALA A 397 6.19 -6.75 11.73
CA ALA A 397 5.32 -5.64 12.06
C ALA A 397 4.88 -5.68 13.52
N TRP A 398 5.06 -4.56 14.20
CA TRP A 398 4.72 -4.39 15.61
C TRP A 398 3.59 -3.37 15.82
N ARG A 399 3.20 -2.68 14.75
CA ARG A 399 2.07 -1.73 14.69
C ARG A 399 1.15 -2.07 13.53
N TYR A 400 -0.10 -1.68 13.64
CA TYR A 400 -1.09 -1.89 12.59
C TYR A 400 -0.85 -0.99 11.39
N LEU A 401 -0.55 0.30 11.61
CA LEU A 401 -0.23 1.27 10.58
C LEU A 401 1.29 1.28 10.33
N VAL A 402 1.71 0.88 9.12
CA VAL A 402 3.11 0.78 8.70
C VAL A 402 3.32 1.42 7.33
N GLY A 403 4.57 1.74 7.01
CA GLY A 403 4.98 2.13 5.66
C GLY A 403 4.53 3.51 5.19
N ILE A 404 3.94 4.32 6.07
CA ILE A 404 3.61 5.72 5.79
C ILE A 404 4.42 6.60 6.74
N PRO A 405 5.55 7.18 6.31
CA PRO A 405 6.47 7.91 7.17
C PRO A 405 5.84 9.04 7.97
N LEU A 406 4.78 9.66 7.44
CA LEU A 406 4.04 10.74 8.11
C LEU A 406 3.45 10.32 9.46
N TYR A 407 3.13 9.03 9.63
CA TYR A 407 2.51 8.49 10.83
C TYR A 407 3.44 7.59 11.65
N ASP A 408 4.73 7.54 11.28
CA ASP A 408 5.71 6.81 12.06
C ASP A 408 5.95 7.48 13.41
N ASN A 409 6.03 6.67 14.46
CA ASN A 409 6.38 7.09 15.80
C ASN A 409 7.26 6.04 16.50
N ASP A 410 7.76 6.36 17.67
CA ASP A 410 8.66 5.50 18.45
C ASP A 410 7.90 4.56 19.42
N ASN A 411 6.55 4.51 19.38
CA ASN A 411 5.75 3.64 20.26
C ASN A 411 5.76 2.19 19.76
N LEU A 412 6.75 1.43 20.20
CA LEU A 412 6.92 0.00 19.90
C LEU A 412 7.07 -0.76 21.23
N PRO A 413 5.97 -0.98 21.99
CA PRO A 413 6.03 -1.54 23.34
C PRO A 413 6.31 -3.05 23.36
N TYR A 414 6.24 -3.73 22.22
CA TYR A 414 6.37 -5.17 22.12
C TYR A 414 7.70 -5.60 21.49
N SER A 415 8.13 -6.79 21.86
CA SER A 415 9.23 -7.57 21.27
C SER A 415 8.91 -9.05 21.49
N TYR A 416 9.58 -9.95 20.80
CA TYR A 416 9.49 -11.36 21.15
C TYR A 416 10.10 -11.62 22.51
N ASP A 417 9.25 -11.89 23.52
CA ASP A 417 9.63 -12.12 24.92
C ASP A 417 8.62 -13.06 25.59
N PRO A 418 8.77 -14.39 25.43
CA PRO A 418 7.88 -15.37 26.07
C PRO A 418 7.90 -15.32 27.60
N ASP A 419 9.00 -14.86 28.22
CA ASP A 419 9.09 -14.72 29.68
C ASP A 419 8.19 -13.59 30.17
N MET A 420 8.17 -12.45 29.46
CA MET A 420 7.24 -11.35 29.72
C MET A 420 5.78 -11.78 29.49
N ALA A 421 5.51 -12.57 28.45
CA ALA A 421 4.17 -13.11 28.20
C ALA A 421 3.70 -13.97 29.39
N ASN A 422 4.54 -14.89 29.87
CA ASN A 422 4.23 -15.71 31.05
C ASN A 422 4.00 -14.85 32.29
N GLN A 423 4.85 -13.83 32.55
CA GLN A 423 4.68 -12.93 33.68
C GLN A 423 3.33 -12.20 33.66
N LEU A 424 2.95 -11.65 32.50
CA LEU A 424 1.66 -10.95 32.35
C LEU A 424 0.46 -11.87 32.65
N LEU A 425 0.50 -13.10 32.16
CA LEU A 425 -0.56 -14.08 32.42
C LEU A 425 -0.61 -14.48 33.89
N ASP A 426 0.54 -14.72 34.53
CA ASP A 426 0.62 -15.05 35.96
C ASP A 426 0.09 -13.91 36.84
N GLU A 427 0.50 -12.66 36.57
CA GLU A 427 0.05 -11.47 37.29
C GLU A 427 -1.46 -11.22 37.13
N ALA A 428 -2.01 -11.56 35.96
CA ALA A 428 -3.46 -11.47 35.69
C ALA A 428 -4.27 -12.65 36.27
N GLY A 429 -3.60 -13.65 36.86
CA GLY A 429 -4.23 -14.80 37.49
C GLY A 429 -4.59 -15.95 36.55
N TRP A 430 -4.06 -15.95 35.32
CA TRP A 430 -4.17 -17.08 34.38
C TRP A 430 -3.13 -18.14 34.73
N THR A 431 -3.53 -19.18 35.45
CA THR A 431 -2.61 -20.21 35.96
C THR A 431 -2.61 -21.45 35.08
N MET A 432 -1.45 -22.12 34.99
CA MET A 432 -1.32 -23.38 34.26
C MET A 432 -2.20 -24.47 34.86
N ASP A 433 -3.02 -25.11 34.03
CA ASP A 433 -3.78 -26.31 34.34
C ASP A 433 -3.47 -27.36 33.26
N GLY A 434 -2.55 -28.28 33.58
CA GLY A 434 -1.96 -29.14 32.57
C GLY A 434 -1.06 -28.36 31.61
N ASN A 435 -1.37 -28.33 30.32
CA ASN A 435 -0.65 -27.60 29.30
C ASN A 435 -1.29 -26.25 28.92
N THR A 436 -2.50 -25.97 29.42
CA THR A 436 -3.28 -24.79 29.07
C THR A 436 -3.51 -23.94 30.32
N ARG A 437 -3.51 -22.62 30.18
CA ARG A 437 -3.82 -21.70 31.28
C ARG A 437 -5.32 -21.55 31.44
N SER A 438 -5.76 -21.44 32.70
CA SER A 438 -7.16 -21.20 33.02
C SER A 438 -7.33 -20.14 34.14
N LYS A 439 -8.51 -19.50 34.16
CA LYS A 439 -8.94 -18.54 35.18
C LYS A 439 -10.46 -18.60 35.30
N ASP A 440 -10.95 -18.79 36.51
CA ASP A 440 -12.39 -18.83 36.82
C ASP A 440 -13.19 -19.85 35.97
N GLY A 441 -12.54 -20.95 35.56
CA GLY A 441 -13.14 -22.01 34.75
C GLY A 441 -13.13 -21.74 33.24
N VAL A 442 -12.50 -20.64 32.79
CA VAL A 442 -12.25 -20.32 31.39
C VAL A 442 -10.83 -20.74 31.03
N GLU A 443 -10.67 -21.51 29.95
CA GLU A 443 -9.36 -21.89 29.42
C GLU A 443 -8.92 -20.94 28.31
N LEU A 444 -7.60 -20.74 28.15
CA LEU A 444 -7.03 -20.03 27.01
C LEU A 444 -6.92 -20.99 25.82
N SER A 445 -8.02 -21.22 25.15
CA SER A 445 -8.12 -22.10 23.99
C SER A 445 -8.91 -21.40 22.88
N TYR A 446 -8.34 -21.29 21.67
CA TYR A 446 -8.85 -20.45 20.59
C TYR A 446 -8.90 -21.17 19.25
N LEU A 447 -9.98 -20.92 18.48
CA LEU A 447 -10.05 -21.25 17.05
C LEU A 447 -9.37 -20.12 16.24
N TYR A 448 -8.32 -20.46 15.50
CA TYR A 448 -7.56 -19.52 14.66
C TYR A 448 -7.77 -19.83 13.18
N GLN A 449 -8.49 -18.97 12.48
CA GLN A 449 -8.90 -19.16 11.09
C GLN A 449 -8.07 -18.26 10.13
N THR A 450 -7.78 -18.79 8.93
CA THR A 450 -7.26 -18.02 7.78
C THR A 450 -7.70 -18.65 6.46
N SER A 451 -7.31 -18.04 5.32
CA SER A 451 -7.51 -18.64 4.01
C SER A 451 -6.49 -19.75 3.73
N ILE A 452 -6.85 -20.73 2.89
CA ILE A 452 -5.91 -21.73 2.37
C ILE A 452 -4.84 -20.99 1.54
N ASN A 453 -3.65 -20.88 2.12
CA ASN A 453 -2.46 -20.31 1.53
C ASN A 453 -1.25 -20.90 2.26
N PRO A 454 -0.26 -21.49 1.58
CA PRO A 454 0.87 -22.15 2.24
C PRO A 454 1.60 -21.25 3.24
N VAL A 455 1.91 -20.02 2.87
CA VAL A 455 2.60 -19.06 3.74
C VAL A 455 1.80 -18.76 5.00
N ARG A 456 0.47 -18.61 4.88
CA ARG A 456 -0.42 -18.38 6.03
C ARG A 456 -0.56 -19.62 6.91
N GLN A 457 -0.61 -20.81 6.31
CA GLN A 457 -0.69 -22.07 7.07
C GLN A 457 0.60 -22.32 7.85
N ASP A 458 1.76 -22.05 7.27
CA ASP A 458 3.06 -22.13 7.96
C ASP A 458 3.15 -21.06 9.07
N THR A 459 2.68 -19.85 8.82
CA THR A 459 2.56 -18.80 9.84
C THR A 459 1.67 -19.23 11.00
N GLN A 460 0.49 -19.80 10.72
CA GLN A 460 -0.41 -20.34 11.76
C GLN A 460 0.29 -21.39 12.63
N ALA A 461 1.07 -22.28 12.03
CA ALA A 461 1.76 -23.34 12.77
C ALA A 461 2.84 -22.78 13.73
N VAL A 462 3.58 -21.74 13.30
CA VAL A 462 4.55 -21.05 14.19
C VAL A 462 3.83 -20.33 15.32
N VAL A 463 2.77 -19.57 15.02
CA VAL A 463 1.96 -18.88 16.03
C VAL A 463 1.38 -19.87 17.03
N GLN A 464 0.83 -21.01 16.58
CA GLN A 464 0.32 -22.08 17.44
C GLN A 464 1.41 -22.57 18.40
N SER A 465 2.63 -22.85 17.89
CA SER A 465 3.75 -23.31 18.72
C SER A 465 4.16 -22.25 19.74
N ASN A 466 4.30 -21.00 19.33
CA ASN A 466 4.69 -19.90 20.21
C ASN A 466 3.67 -19.65 21.33
N LEU A 467 2.39 -19.74 21.03
CA LEU A 467 1.31 -19.57 22.01
C LEU A 467 1.23 -20.76 22.97
N ALA A 468 1.48 -21.98 22.48
CA ALA A 468 1.53 -23.18 23.33
C ALA A 468 2.67 -23.10 24.36
N ASP A 469 3.82 -22.51 24.03
CA ASP A 469 4.95 -22.31 24.96
C ASP A 469 4.61 -21.44 26.18
N VAL A 470 3.55 -20.62 26.06
CA VAL A 470 3.03 -19.78 27.16
C VAL A 470 1.69 -20.25 27.73
N GLY A 471 1.26 -21.47 27.35
CA GLY A 471 0.03 -22.11 27.88
C GLY A 471 -1.26 -21.62 27.22
N ILE A 472 -1.22 -21.14 25.98
CA ILE A 472 -2.37 -20.78 25.17
C ILE A 472 -2.53 -21.83 24.07
N GLU A 473 -3.66 -22.57 24.10
CA GLU A 473 -3.98 -23.57 23.09
C GLU A 473 -4.64 -22.95 21.88
N VAL A 474 -4.28 -23.41 20.67
CA VAL A 474 -4.85 -22.88 19.43
C VAL A 474 -5.21 -24.03 18.48
N GLU A 475 -6.46 -24.08 18.05
CA GLU A 475 -6.95 -24.95 16.97
C GLU A 475 -6.83 -24.20 15.64
N LEU A 476 -6.18 -24.82 14.63
CA LEU A 476 -5.98 -24.21 13.31
C LEU A 476 -7.11 -24.57 12.36
N LYS A 477 -7.64 -23.55 11.67
CA LYS A 477 -8.64 -23.71 10.60
C LYS A 477 -8.20 -22.92 9.37
N SER A 478 -8.26 -23.56 8.19
CA SER A 478 -8.05 -22.91 6.89
C SER A 478 -9.29 -23.08 6.02
N THR A 479 -9.77 -21.98 5.44
CA THR A 479 -10.96 -21.92 4.58
C THR A 479 -10.54 -21.53 3.16
N ASP A 480 -11.23 -22.08 2.15
CA ASP A 480 -10.98 -21.66 0.76
C ASP A 480 -11.10 -20.13 0.61
N ALA A 481 -10.17 -19.50 -0.11
CA ALA A 481 -10.10 -18.04 -0.20
C ALA A 481 -11.36 -17.42 -0.84
N THR A 482 -12.03 -18.15 -1.75
CA THR A 482 -13.27 -17.67 -2.38
C THR A 482 -14.47 -17.72 -1.41
N ILE A 483 -14.40 -18.54 -0.37
CA ILE A 483 -15.37 -18.59 0.72
C ILE A 483 -14.98 -17.60 1.81
N TYR A 484 -13.72 -17.58 2.20
CA TYR A 484 -13.21 -16.75 3.31
C TYR A 484 -13.38 -15.26 3.04
N PHE A 485 -13.15 -14.80 1.80
CA PHE A 485 -13.30 -13.41 1.39
C PHE A 485 -14.60 -13.09 0.65
N ASP A 486 -15.55 -14.02 0.60
CA ASP A 486 -16.88 -13.75 0.06
C ASP A 486 -17.70 -12.88 1.02
N SER A 487 -18.41 -11.90 0.49
CA SER A 487 -19.26 -10.98 1.26
C SER A 487 -20.72 -11.43 1.40
N GLY A 488 -21.06 -12.65 0.98
CA GLY A 488 -22.42 -13.18 1.06
C GLY A 488 -22.93 -13.33 2.50
N VAL A 489 -24.07 -12.74 2.80
CA VAL A 489 -24.69 -12.74 4.16
C VAL A 489 -24.95 -14.16 4.68
N GLY A 490 -25.18 -15.14 3.83
CA GLY A 490 -25.37 -16.54 4.21
C GLY A 490 -24.10 -17.35 4.37
N ASN A 491 -22.92 -16.74 4.30
CA ASN A 491 -21.63 -17.40 4.39
C ASN A 491 -21.01 -17.27 5.79
N ASP A 492 -21.28 -18.20 6.67
CA ASP A 492 -20.79 -18.22 8.06
C ASP A 492 -19.27 -18.39 8.21
N GLN A 493 -18.53 -18.59 7.11
CA GLN A 493 -17.10 -18.84 7.13
C GLN A 493 -16.29 -17.62 6.63
N ASN A 494 -16.97 -16.52 6.28
CA ASN A 494 -16.31 -15.33 5.80
C ASN A 494 -15.74 -14.46 6.94
N ILE A 495 -14.83 -13.57 6.59
CA ILE A 495 -14.18 -12.66 7.54
C ILE A 495 -15.13 -11.67 8.22
N SER A 496 -16.33 -11.42 7.66
CA SER A 496 -17.28 -10.45 8.23
C SER A 496 -18.13 -11.05 9.34
N HIS A 497 -18.48 -12.34 9.23
CA HIS A 497 -19.13 -13.08 10.33
C HIS A 497 -18.18 -13.28 11.51
N PHE A 498 -16.91 -13.57 11.21
CA PHE A 498 -15.86 -13.77 12.21
C PHE A 498 -16.30 -14.70 13.34
N TYR A 499 -16.72 -15.93 12.97
CA TYR A 499 -17.14 -16.97 13.94
C TYR A 499 -15.98 -17.83 14.43
N ALA A 500 -14.79 -17.26 14.45
CA ALA A 500 -13.58 -17.75 15.11
C ALA A 500 -13.16 -16.78 16.22
N ASP A 501 -12.25 -17.20 17.10
CA ASP A 501 -11.66 -16.33 18.13
C ASP A 501 -10.59 -15.40 17.53
N LEU A 502 -9.84 -15.94 16.57
CA LEU A 502 -8.74 -15.26 15.86
C LEU A 502 -8.86 -15.45 14.36
N GLU A 503 -8.61 -14.40 13.59
CA GLU A 503 -8.54 -14.46 12.13
C GLU A 503 -7.29 -13.80 11.58
N MET A 504 -6.69 -14.36 10.51
CA MET A 504 -5.51 -13.78 9.88
C MET A 504 -5.76 -13.48 8.41
N PHE A 505 -5.47 -12.25 8.03
CA PHE A 505 -5.44 -11.79 6.63
C PHE A 505 -4.64 -10.51 6.48
N THR A 506 -4.27 -10.19 5.22
CA THR A 506 -3.60 -8.94 4.86
C THR A 506 -4.62 -7.88 4.48
N THR A 507 -4.45 -6.67 5.00
CA THR A 507 -5.11 -5.46 4.52
C THR A 507 -4.24 -4.23 4.78
N GLY A 508 -4.55 -3.13 4.14
CA GLY A 508 -3.82 -1.87 4.27
C GLY A 508 -4.66 -0.69 3.79
N PRO A 509 -4.19 0.53 4.01
CA PRO A 509 -4.86 1.74 3.55
C PRO A 509 -4.88 1.83 2.01
N SER A 510 -5.94 2.40 1.47
CA SER A 510 -6.07 2.69 0.04
C SER A 510 -5.46 4.05 -0.35
N SER A 511 -5.07 4.86 0.62
CA SER A 511 -4.47 6.19 0.41
C SER A 511 -3.52 6.57 1.53
N ILE A 512 -2.73 7.64 1.31
CA ILE A 512 -1.84 8.22 2.32
C ILE A 512 -2.61 8.64 3.58
N PHE A 513 -3.89 8.99 3.45
CA PHE A 513 -4.77 9.33 4.57
C PHE A 513 -5.58 8.08 4.97
N PRO A 514 -5.13 7.30 5.97
CA PRO A 514 -5.53 5.91 6.18
C PRO A 514 -6.85 5.74 6.94
N THR A 515 -7.82 6.64 6.77
CA THR A 515 -9.10 6.57 7.50
C THR A 515 -9.94 5.37 7.09
N ASP A 516 -9.87 4.92 5.84
CA ASP A 516 -10.49 3.68 5.38
C ASP A 516 -9.96 2.44 6.11
N TYR A 517 -8.65 2.43 6.37
CA TYR A 517 -7.96 1.34 7.06
C TYR A 517 -8.25 1.33 8.57
N LEU A 518 -8.19 2.50 9.21
CA LEU A 518 -8.52 2.67 10.63
C LEU A 518 -10.01 2.44 10.91
N ASN A 519 -10.88 2.61 9.92
CA ASN A 519 -12.31 2.30 10.00
C ASN A 519 -12.59 0.83 10.37
N ASN A 520 -11.62 -0.08 10.17
CA ASN A 520 -11.74 -1.48 10.61
C ASN A 520 -11.85 -1.64 12.14
N PHE A 521 -11.57 -0.60 12.92
CA PHE A 521 -11.67 -0.59 14.39
C PHE A 521 -12.61 0.49 14.93
N TYR A 522 -13.15 1.35 14.08
CA TYR A 522 -14.12 2.36 14.45
C TYR A 522 -15.49 1.74 14.72
N ALA A 523 -16.06 1.98 15.88
CA ALA A 523 -17.41 1.48 16.21
C ALA A 523 -18.52 2.33 15.59
N GLY A 524 -18.34 3.64 15.56
CA GLY A 524 -19.31 4.60 15.05
C GLY A 524 -20.44 4.90 16.02
N GLU A 525 -21.24 5.90 15.69
CA GLU A 525 -22.43 6.27 16.48
C GLU A 525 -23.37 5.05 16.62
N ASP A 526 -23.76 4.74 17.84
CA ASP A 526 -24.59 3.58 18.17
C ASP A 526 -24.02 2.22 17.67
N ASN A 527 -22.70 2.12 17.55
CA ASN A 527 -21.97 0.94 17.07
C ASN A 527 -22.36 0.48 15.64
N ARG A 528 -22.88 1.38 14.82
CA ARG A 528 -23.41 1.05 13.47
C ARG A 528 -22.35 0.52 12.48
N ASN A 529 -21.05 0.79 12.73
CA ASN A 529 -19.96 0.29 11.89
C ASN A 529 -19.43 -1.08 12.34
N ILE A 530 -19.97 -1.66 13.40
CA ILE A 530 -19.62 -3.01 13.86
C ILE A 530 -20.41 -4.03 13.02
N ALA A 531 -19.70 -5.03 12.46
CA ALA A 531 -20.32 -6.10 11.69
C ALA A 531 -21.17 -7.00 12.60
N GLN A 532 -22.49 -6.95 12.45
CA GLN A 532 -23.50 -7.66 13.25
C GLN A 532 -24.64 -8.12 12.34
N MET A 533 -25.45 -9.08 12.79
CA MET A 533 -26.65 -9.53 12.06
C MET A 533 -27.58 -8.37 11.69
N ALA A 534 -27.72 -7.37 12.58
CA ALA A 534 -28.61 -6.22 12.39
C ALA A 534 -28.26 -5.35 11.16
N ASN A 535 -27.03 -5.41 10.66
CA ASN A 535 -26.58 -4.71 9.47
C ASN A 535 -26.04 -5.66 8.38
N ASP A 536 -26.51 -6.91 8.39
CA ASP A 536 -26.09 -7.95 7.43
C ASP A 536 -24.56 -8.12 7.36
N TRP A 537 -23.86 -7.96 8.51
CA TRP A 537 -22.40 -7.98 8.66
C TRP A 537 -21.65 -7.03 7.72
N SER A 538 -22.28 -5.94 7.29
CA SER A 538 -21.69 -4.97 6.37
C SER A 538 -20.77 -3.95 7.05
N GLY A 539 -20.67 -3.93 8.38
CA GLY A 539 -19.80 -3.03 9.13
C GLY A 539 -18.30 -3.28 8.85
N GLY A 540 -17.50 -2.21 8.82
CA GLY A 540 -16.05 -2.30 8.65
C GLY A 540 -15.33 -2.94 9.85
N ASN A 541 -15.84 -2.71 11.06
CA ASN A 541 -15.29 -3.22 12.31
C ASN A 541 -15.77 -4.68 12.57
N ARG A 542 -15.05 -5.60 12.00
CA ARG A 542 -15.32 -7.06 12.12
C ARG A 542 -14.89 -7.63 13.47
N ALA A 543 -13.90 -6.99 14.09
CA ALA A 543 -13.36 -7.40 15.39
C ALA A 543 -14.33 -7.17 16.57
N ARG A 544 -15.38 -6.38 16.41
CA ARG A 544 -16.30 -5.90 17.48
C ARG A 544 -15.55 -5.12 18.56
N TYR A 545 -14.45 -4.47 18.16
CA TYR A 545 -13.69 -3.59 19.04
C TYR A 545 -14.48 -2.32 19.37
N VAL A 546 -14.59 -1.98 20.63
CA VAL A 546 -15.26 -0.75 21.11
C VAL A 546 -14.32 -0.02 22.05
N ASN A 547 -13.83 1.13 21.61
CA ASN A 547 -13.01 2.01 22.44
C ASN A 547 -13.37 3.47 22.15
N PRO A 548 -14.02 4.17 23.10
CA PRO A 548 -14.43 5.56 22.90
C PRO A 548 -13.30 6.54 22.67
N GLU A 549 -12.07 6.25 23.16
CA GLU A 549 -10.90 7.10 22.90
C GLU A 549 -10.41 6.93 21.46
N PHE A 550 -10.45 5.71 20.92
CA PHE A 550 -10.16 5.43 19.52
C PHE A 550 -11.19 6.13 18.63
N ASP A 551 -12.48 5.97 18.93
CA ASP A 551 -13.55 6.58 18.15
C ASP A 551 -13.43 8.11 18.12
N ALA A 552 -13.13 8.73 19.26
CA ALA A 552 -12.91 10.17 19.34
C ALA A 552 -11.68 10.64 18.51
N ALA A 553 -10.57 9.90 18.58
CA ALA A 553 -9.38 10.20 17.79
C ALA A 553 -9.64 9.99 16.27
N PHE A 554 -10.38 8.95 15.93
CA PHE A 554 -10.76 8.68 14.54
C PHE A 554 -11.69 9.77 13.97
N ASP A 555 -12.68 10.21 14.77
CA ASP A 555 -13.56 11.31 14.40
C ASP A 555 -12.79 12.63 14.25
N GLU A 556 -11.81 12.91 15.11
CA GLU A 556 -10.91 14.06 14.99
C GLU A 556 -10.08 13.97 13.70
N ALA A 557 -9.51 12.81 13.40
CA ALA A 557 -8.71 12.58 12.18
C ALA A 557 -9.52 12.87 10.91
N ARG A 558 -10.70 12.25 10.77
CA ARG A 558 -11.48 12.31 9.53
C ARG A 558 -12.20 13.64 9.30
N ASN A 559 -12.48 14.40 10.38
CA ASN A 559 -13.22 15.66 10.31
C ASN A 559 -12.32 16.90 10.37
N SER A 560 -11.02 16.73 10.71
CA SER A 560 -10.09 17.86 10.75
C SER A 560 -9.76 18.37 9.35
N THR A 561 -9.67 19.68 9.23
CA THR A 561 -9.11 20.36 8.07
C THR A 561 -7.66 20.83 8.31
N ASP A 562 -7.13 20.61 9.53
CA ASP A 562 -5.76 20.86 9.91
C ASP A 562 -4.94 19.56 9.80
N VAL A 563 -3.91 19.58 8.94
CA VAL A 563 -3.07 18.39 8.67
C VAL A 563 -2.33 17.93 9.92
N GLU A 564 -1.84 18.86 10.76
CA GLU A 564 -1.10 18.49 11.98
C GLU A 564 -2.04 17.83 13.00
N VAL A 565 -3.25 18.36 13.16
CA VAL A 565 -4.29 17.80 14.03
C VAL A 565 -4.70 16.41 13.52
N ALA A 566 -4.99 16.28 12.24
CA ALA A 566 -5.36 15.00 11.64
C ALA A 566 -4.24 13.96 11.74
N THR A 567 -2.99 14.35 11.49
CA THR A 567 -1.81 13.49 11.62
C THR A 567 -1.64 13.01 13.06
N ALA A 568 -1.71 13.92 14.03
CA ALA A 568 -1.64 13.56 15.45
C ALA A 568 -2.76 12.61 15.88
N ALA A 569 -3.97 12.82 15.37
CA ALA A 569 -5.12 11.98 15.63
C ALA A 569 -4.97 10.58 15.02
N ILE A 570 -4.44 10.45 13.80
CA ILE A 570 -4.11 9.17 13.16
C ILE A 570 -3.04 8.41 13.96
N ILE A 571 -1.97 9.09 14.37
CA ILE A 571 -0.93 8.50 15.23
C ILE A 571 -1.55 8.00 16.53
N ARG A 572 -2.41 8.79 17.16
CA ARG A 572 -3.13 8.39 18.38
C ARG A 572 -4.01 7.15 18.16
N CYS A 573 -4.71 7.04 17.03
CA CYS A 573 -5.46 5.82 16.69
C CYS A 573 -4.54 4.61 16.64
N SER A 574 -3.38 4.72 15.98
CA SER A 574 -2.39 3.65 15.88
C SER A 574 -1.83 3.27 17.26
N ASP A 575 -1.55 4.25 18.12
CA ASP A 575 -1.06 4.02 19.49
C ASP A 575 -2.09 3.28 20.34
N ILE A 576 -3.36 3.70 20.30
CA ILE A 576 -4.44 3.04 21.06
C ILE A 576 -4.57 1.56 20.63
N LEU A 577 -4.57 1.27 19.32
CA LEU A 577 -4.63 -0.12 18.85
C LEU A 577 -3.42 -0.95 19.33
N THR A 578 -2.25 -0.33 19.38
CA THR A 578 -1.02 -0.95 19.86
C THR A 578 -1.07 -1.19 21.38
N ASP A 579 -1.43 -0.17 22.16
CA ASP A 579 -1.48 -0.23 23.63
C ASP A 579 -2.54 -1.22 24.12
N ASP A 580 -3.65 -1.32 23.42
CA ASP A 580 -4.73 -2.28 23.69
C ASP A 580 -4.45 -3.68 23.15
N ALA A 581 -3.36 -3.87 22.37
CA ALA A 581 -3.17 -5.07 21.58
C ALA A 581 -4.47 -5.50 20.88
N ALA A 582 -5.17 -4.53 20.27
CA ALA A 582 -6.48 -4.75 19.65
C ALA A 582 -6.40 -5.60 18.39
N VAL A 583 -5.22 -5.65 17.81
CA VAL A 583 -4.82 -6.47 16.67
C VAL A 583 -3.36 -6.87 16.89
N LEU A 584 -2.96 -8.02 16.37
CA LEU A 584 -1.57 -8.51 16.44
C LEU A 584 -0.96 -8.45 15.03
N PRO A 585 -0.31 -7.36 14.66
CA PRO A 585 0.41 -7.27 13.40
C PRO A 585 1.55 -8.29 13.37
N LEU A 586 1.77 -8.96 12.25
CA LEU A 586 2.80 -9.96 12.08
C LEU A 586 3.88 -9.51 11.11
N VAL A 587 3.48 -9.12 9.91
CA VAL A 587 4.39 -8.78 8.81
C VAL A 587 3.93 -7.52 8.10
N ALA A 588 4.82 -6.53 7.99
CA ALA A 588 4.68 -5.43 7.04
C ALA A 588 4.97 -5.97 5.64
N ARG A 589 3.91 -6.06 4.82
CA ARG A 589 4.01 -6.63 3.48
C ARG A 589 4.71 -5.66 2.56
N ALA A 590 5.65 -6.15 1.76
CA ALA A 590 6.18 -5.36 0.67
C ALA A 590 5.06 -4.98 -0.31
N ALA A 591 5.01 -3.73 -0.75
CA ALA A 591 4.07 -3.31 -1.77
C ALA A 591 4.39 -3.98 -3.10
N LEU A 592 5.68 -3.99 -3.45
CA LEU A 592 6.20 -4.57 -4.68
C LEU A 592 7.50 -5.32 -4.38
N VAL A 593 7.65 -6.46 -5.05
CA VAL A 593 8.90 -7.23 -5.11
C VAL A 593 9.14 -7.56 -6.57
N SER A 594 10.15 -6.98 -7.18
CA SER A 594 10.38 -7.09 -8.61
C SER A 594 11.81 -7.52 -8.92
N ALA A 595 11.99 -8.32 -9.98
CA ALA A 595 13.29 -8.72 -10.47
C ALA A 595 13.79 -7.69 -11.50
N VAL A 596 15.02 -7.22 -11.34
CA VAL A 596 15.60 -6.16 -12.17
C VAL A 596 16.96 -6.60 -12.69
N ALA A 597 17.16 -6.55 -14.00
CA ALA A 597 18.46 -6.86 -14.62
C ALA A 597 19.52 -5.81 -14.24
N ASN A 598 20.75 -6.24 -13.98
CA ASN A 598 21.88 -5.35 -13.68
C ASN A 598 22.26 -4.40 -14.85
N THR A 599 21.65 -4.59 -16.02
CA THR A 599 21.78 -3.69 -17.17
C THR A 599 20.92 -2.43 -17.06
N LEU A 600 19.92 -2.41 -16.15
CA LEU A 600 19.12 -1.22 -15.87
C LEU A 600 19.75 -0.40 -14.75
N PHE A 601 19.61 0.92 -14.84
CA PHE A 601 20.06 1.84 -13.82
C PHE A 601 19.00 1.91 -12.70
N PRO A 602 19.31 1.39 -11.49
CA PRO A 602 18.28 1.14 -10.48
C PRO A 602 17.69 2.40 -9.84
N ASP A 603 18.49 3.50 -9.74
CA ASP A 603 18.04 4.70 -9.00
C ASP A 603 16.88 5.43 -9.69
N ASN A 604 16.61 5.14 -10.96
CA ASN A 604 15.47 5.69 -11.70
C ASN A 604 14.25 4.75 -11.70
N ILE A 605 14.39 3.52 -11.19
CA ILE A 605 13.28 2.59 -10.98
C ILE A 605 12.67 2.91 -9.62
N ALA A 606 11.66 3.75 -9.63
CA ALA A 606 11.10 4.37 -8.43
C ALA A 606 9.87 3.60 -7.94
N LEU A 607 10.07 2.43 -7.34
CA LEU A 607 8.98 1.65 -6.78
C LEU A 607 8.42 2.32 -5.52
N GLY A 608 7.11 2.40 -5.41
CA GLY A 608 6.40 2.99 -4.28
C GLY A 608 5.07 2.30 -3.97
N PRO A 609 4.49 2.51 -2.79
CA PRO A 609 3.26 1.82 -2.38
C PRO A 609 1.99 2.30 -3.11
N TRP A 610 2.04 3.48 -3.73
CA TRP A 610 0.86 4.16 -4.28
C TRP A 610 0.84 4.23 -5.80
N GLU A 611 1.92 3.76 -6.47
CA GLU A 611 2.06 3.81 -7.91
C GLU A 611 2.35 2.42 -8.49
N GLY A 612 1.93 2.20 -9.73
CA GLY A 612 2.37 1.04 -10.49
C GLY A 612 3.87 1.15 -10.83
N ASP A 613 4.57 0.03 -10.95
CA ASP A 613 6.02 -0.05 -11.17
C ASP A 613 6.54 0.87 -12.30
N PHE A 614 5.71 1.13 -13.32
CA PHE A 614 6.14 1.81 -14.54
C PHE A 614 5.80 3.31 -14.59
N TRP A 615 5.28 3.90 -13.52
CA TRP A 615 4.92 5.31 -13.48
C TRP A 615 6.08 6.25 -13.87
N ASN A 616 7.32 5.86 -13.57
CA ASN A 616 8.54 6.63 -13.85
C ASN A 616 9.31 6.11 -15.07
N ILE A 617 8.68 5.30 -15.94
CA ILE A 617 9.34 4.60 -17.04
C ILE A 617 10.03 5.52 -18.07
N ALA A 618 9.55 6.77 -18.19
CA ALA A 618 10.21 7.77 -19.03
C ALA A 618 11.66 8.07 -18.61
N ASN A 619 11.99 7.83 -17.33
CA ASN A 619 13.31 8.06 -16.72
C ASN A 619 14.15 6.77 -16.61
N TRP A 620 13.63 5.63 -17.04
CA TRP A 620 14.42 4.39 -17.03
C TRP A 620 15.49 4.42 -18.11
N ARG A 621 16.69 3.96 -17.79
CA ARG A 621 17.82 3.89 -18.71
C ARG A 621 18.72 2.70 -18.42
N ARG A 622 19.66 2.41 -19.32
CA ARG A 622 20.74 1.45 -19.03
C ARG A 622 21.70 2.00 -17.96
N ALA A 623 22.35 1.08 -17.22
CA ALA A 623 23.31 1.39 -16.15
C ALA A 623 24.59 2.04 -16.67
#